data_348b45cd520f5324f978bfc7ed6047c6
#
_entry.id   348b45cd520f5324f978bfc7ed6047c6
#
_cell.length_a   1.000
_cell.length_b   1.000
_cell.length_c   1.000
_cell.angle_alpha   90.00
_cell.angle_beta   90.00
_cell.angle_gamma   90.00
#
_symmetry.space_group_name_H-M   'P 1'
#
loop_
_entity.id
_entity.type
_entity.pdbx_description
1 polymer ?
#
loop_
_entity_poly.entity_id
_entity_poly.type
_entity_poly.pdbx_seq_one_letter_code
_entity_poly.pdbx_strand_id
1 'polypeptide(L)'
;LEKQMISNRPDGHKPVFNAPGTEENESLWIADTILDNVAKNMKYSDHTILVRAASQTRSLEEAFIKRKVPYKILSGAKFYESEEIRTVLSYMRMVYSLTDMDLMYTISRPRRGFGKKSVEKLKNAAAQNNCSLFNALGKQIEDGDITQKNVIEYYNAISELHDTYVAYTCTDIVNKCLDMGYRQALEQDIDQTRLDNVSELIRTITALEEDNQEKVELADLLSHFALFSAQDEDGEYNVVKVMTIHTAKGLEFDTVFVPGLVEGQFPSSRLRNEDEYEEERRLLYVAMTRAKNMLYLSTYRKKDGRFAARPSAFLSDIDTNLLDCINNSRVLIRGVTEQMLPKVVFEVGDKVRHKVFGTGEIVKVDKVTQTYEIQFENIRGTRRLMFRAELGRC
;
A
#
# COMPACT_ATOMS: atom_id res chain seq x y z
N LEU A 1 18.41 22.24 26.77
CA LEU A 1 18.94 23.27 25.86
C LEU A 1 17.93 23.41 24.69
N GLU A 2 17.15 24.50 24.73
CA GLU A 2 16.35 24.92 23.60
C GLU A 2 17.29 25.26 22.43
N LYS A 3 17.31 24.43 21.40
CA LYS A 3 17.98 24.72 20.13
C LYS A 3 17.06 25.60 19.29
N GLN A 4 17.38 26.88 19.19
CA GLN A 4 16.79 27.75 18.17
C GLN A 4 17.43 27.45 16.80
N MET A 5 16.64 27.01 15.85
CA MET A 5 17.07 26.91 14.46
C MET A 5 16.95 28.27 13.78
N ILE A 6 18.06 28.76 13.25
CA ILE A 6 18.13 30.03 12.53
C ILE A 6 18.30 29.71 11.03
N SER A 7 17.40 30.22 10.19
CA SER A 7 17.53 30.07 8.75
C SER A 7 18.62 31.03 8.23
N ASN A 8 19.53 30.49 7.40
CA ASN A 8 20.52 31.28 6.66
C ASN A 8 20.01 31.72 5.28
N ARG A 9 18.77 31.36 4.92
CA ARG A 9 18.13 31.71 3.65
C ARG A 9 17.01 32.72 3.88
N PRO A 10 16.70 33.58 2.90
CA PRO A 10 15.50 34.42 2.96
C PRO A 10 14.24 33.55 2.95
N ASP A 11 13.13 34.14 3.35
CA ASP A 11 11.83 33.48 3.32
C ASP A 11 11.51 33.02 1.88
N GLY A 12 11.11 31.77 1.76
CA GLY A 12 10.71 31.14 0.51
C GLY A 12 9.20 31.13 0.30
N HIS A 13 8.74 30.31 -0.64
CA HIS A 13 7.32 30.08 -0.85
C HIS A 13 6.72 29.32 0.34
N LYS A 14 5.50 29.66 0.73
CA LYS A 14 4.76 28.88 1.71
C LYS A 14 4.50 27.48 1.17
N PRO A 15 4.59 26.44 2.02
CA PRO A 15 4.14 25.12 1.63
C PRO A 15 2.68 25.12 1.17
N VAL A 16 2.40 24.42 0.09
CA VAL A 16 1.04 24.28 -0.45
C VAL A 16 0.37 23.08 0.21
N PHE A 17 -0.86 23.27 0.67
CA PHE A 17 -1.67 22.18 1.22
C PHE A 17 -2.96 21.99 0.40
N ASN A 18 -3.24 20.73 0.03
CA ASN A 18 -4.47 20.34 -0.67
C ASN A 18 -5.15 19.13 -0.01
N ALA A 19 -6.47 19.04 -0.17
CA ALA A 19 -7.28 17.95 0.34
C ALA A 19 -8.29 17.46 -0.70
N PRO A 20 -7.85 16.76 -1.75
CA PRO A 20 -8.73 16.18 -2.75
C PRO A 20 -9.77 15.22 -2.18
N GLY A 21 -10.82 14.92 -2.96
CA GLY A 21 -11.91 14.06 -2.50
C GLY A 21 -11.51 12.61 -2.29
N THR A 22 -10.64 12.06 -3.14
CA THR A 22 -10.19 10.67 -3.12
C THR A 22 -8.67 10.58 -3.28
N GLU A 23 -8.12 9.41 -2.97
CA GLU A 23 -6.70 9.07 -3.19
C GLU A 23 -6.30 9.24 -4.67
N GLU A 24 -7.15 8.80 -5.60
CA GLU A 24 -6.92 8.96 -7.03
C GLU A 24 -6.89 10.44 -7.44
N ASN A 25 -7.82 11.25 -6.89
CA ASN A 25 -7.83 12.68 -7.15
C ASN A 25 -6.61 13.39 -6.57
N GLU A 26 -6.06 12.88 -5.45
CA GLU A 26 -4.79 13.35 -4.90
C GLU A 26 -3.64 13.08 -5.86
N SER A 27 -3.55 11.85 -6.35
CA SER A 27 -2.50 11.42 -7.30
C SER A 27 -2.60 12.16 -8.64
N LEU A 28 -3.82 12.37 -9.15
CA LEU A 28 -4.05 13.17 -10.36
C LEU A 28 -3.67 14.65 -10.15
N TRP A 29 -4.02 15.24 -9.00
CA TRP A 29 -3.63 16.61 -8.68
C TRP A 29 -2.11 16.77 -8.61
N ILE A 30 -1.40 15.80 -8.05
CA ILE A 30 0.07 15.80 -8.03
C ILE A 30 0.62 15.77 -9.46
N ALA A 31 0.12 14.88 -10.31
CA ALA A 31 0.54 14.78 -11.70
C ALA A 31 0.26 16.07 -12.47
N ASP A 32 -0.93 16.65 -12.32
CA ASP A 32 -1.31 17.92 -12.96
C ASP A 32 -0.46 19.10 -12.46
N THR A 33 -0.15 19.16 -11.15
CA THR A 33 0.74 20.17 -10.57
C THR A 33 2.17 20.07 -11.13
N ILE A 34 2.68 18.85 -11.31
CA ILE A 34 4.00 18.61 -11.93
C ILE A 34 3.99 19.12 -13.39
N LEU A 35 2.95 18.81 -14.15
CA LEU A 35 2.82 19.29 -15.54
C LEU A 35 2.76 20.82 -15.62
N ASP A 36 2.02 21.46 -14.71
CA ASP A 36 1.96 22.92 -14.61
C ASP A 36 3.31 23.55 -14.28
N ASN A 37 4.09 22.92 -13.41
CA ASN A 37 5.44 23.36 -13.07
C ASN A 37 6.41 23.17 -14.26
N VAL A 38 6.30 22.06 -14.97
CA VAL A 38 7.11 21.81 -16.18
C VAL A 38 6.75 22.81 -17.29
N ALA A 39 5.48 23.17 -17.45
CA ALA A 39 5.05 24.23 -18.35
C ALA A 39 5.65 25.61 -18.00
N LYS A 40 6.05 25.80 -16.75
CA LYS A 40 6.78 26.99 -16.25
C LYS A 40 8.30 26.83 -16.26
N ASN A 41 8.83 25.95 -17.10
CA ASN A 41 10.25 25.67 -17.34
C ASN A 41 10.97 24.90 -16.21
N MET A 42 10.27 24.22 -15.30
CA MET A 42 10.90 23.24 -14.41
C MET A 42 11.12 21.91 -15.16
N LYS A 43 12.05 21.10 -14.67
CA LYS A 43 12.28 19.74 -15.19
C LYS A 43 11.46 18.74 -14.38
N TYR A 44 11.13 17.60 -14.97
CA TYR A 44 10.53 16.49 -14.21
C TYR A 44 11.43 16.04 -13.05
N SER A 45 12.76 16.02 -13.28
CA SER A 45 13.77 15.65 -12.29
C SER A 45 13.87 16.57 -11.08
N ASP A 46 13.27 17.78 -11.13
CA ASP A 46 13.21 18.71 -10.03
C ASP A 46 12.16 18.32 -9.00
N HIS A 47 11.25 17.38 -9.34
CA HIS A 47 10.15 16.94 -8.51
C HIS A 47 10.43 15.58 -7.87
N THR A 48 10.16 15.48 -6.57
CA THR A 48 10.30 14.25 -5.80
C THR A 48 9.07 14.03 -4.94
N ILE A 49 8.56 12.79 -4.95
CA ILE A 49 7.45 12.38 -4.13
C ILE A 49 7.97 11.48 -3.02
N LEU A 50 7.70 11.87 -1.78
CA LEU A 50 8.10 11.13 -0.58
C LEU A 50 6.89 10.45 0.02
N VAL A 51 6.86 9.11 -0.10
CA VAL A 51 5.79 8.28 0.45
C VAL A 51 6.23 7.64 1.77
N ARG A 52 5.27 7.38 2.67
CA ARG A 52 5.55 6.68 3.92
C ARG A 52 5.85 5.19 3.68
N ALA A 53 5.15 4.55 2.77
CA ALA A 53 5.30 3.14 2.42
C ALA A 53 5.21 2.92 0.91
N ALA A 54 5.87 1.87 0.41
CA ALA A 54 5.87 1.54 -1.01
C ALA A 54 4.47 1.23 -1.57
N SER A 55 3.55 0.72 -0.74
CA SER A 55 2.16 0.48 -1.15
C SER A 55 1.40 1.73 -1.60
N GLN A 56 1.90 2.93 -1.28
CA GLN A 56 1.29 4.20 -1.71
C GLN A 56 1.65 4.58 -3.15
N THR A 57 2.58 3.87 -3.80
CA THR A 57 3.03 4.26 -5.15
C THR A 57 2.03 3.90 -6.23
N ARG A 58 1.15 2.92 -6.01
CA ARG A 58 0.20 2.43 -7.00
C ARG A 58 -0.66 3.54 -7.62
N SER A 59 -1.39 4.27 -6.80
CA SER A 59 -2.27 5.36 -7.24
C SER A 59 -1.50 6.47 -7.97
N LEU A 60 -0.26 6.76 -7.52
CA LEU A 60 0.65 7.70 -8.18
C LEU A 60 1.09 7.19 -9.55
N GLU A 61 1.47 5.91 -9.65
CA GLU A 61 1.87 5.27 -10.91
C GLU A 61 0.74 5.34 -11.95
N GLU A 62 -0.48 4.97 -11.55
CA GLU A 62 -1.66 5.06 -12.41
C GLU A 62 -1.92 6.49 -12.91
N ALA A 63 -1.82 7.49 -12.02
CA ALA A 63 -1.98 8.88 -12.38
C ALA A 63 -0.88 9.37 -13.35
N PHE A 64 0.38 9.00 -13.10
CA PHE A 64 1.51 9.38 -13.96
C PHE A 64 1.40 8.76 -15.35
N ILE A 65 1.01 7.49 -15.45
CA ILE A 65 0.76 6.84 -16.73
C ILE A 65 -0.38 7.54 -17.48
N LYS A 66 -1.51 7.79 -16.81
CA LYS A 66 -2.66 8.48 -17.38
C LYS A 66 -2.32 9.89 -17.89
N ARG A 67 -1.43 10.60 -17.21
CA ARG A 67 -0.98 11.95 -17.56
C ARG A 67 0.30 11.97 -18.40
N LYS A 68 0.89 10.81 -18.70
CA LYS A 68 2.17 10.68 -19.42
C LYS A 68 3.31 11.42 -18.73
N VAL A 69 3.34 11.43 -17.40
CA VAL A 69 4.42 11.98 -16.59
C VAL A 69 5.51 10.92 -16.45
N PRO A 70 6.74 11.15 -16.92
CA PRO A 70 7.82 10.20 -16.75
C PRO A 70 8.27 10.14 -15.29
N TYR A 71 8.40 8.94 -14.71
CA TYR A 71 8.77 8.75 -13.31
C TYR A 71 9.73 7.58 -13.11
N LYS A 72 10.43 7.58 -11.97
CA LYS A 72 11.26 6.47 -11.49
C LYS A 72 11.06 6.27 -9.99
N ILE A 73 10.80 5.02 -9.56
CA ILE A 73 10.73 4.66 -8.15
C ILE A 73 12.11 4.26 -7.67
N LEU A 74 12.67 5.03 -6.71
CA LEU A 74 14.03 4.87 -6.21
C LEU A 74 14.13 4.05 -4.91
N SER A 75 12.99 3.65 -4.33
CA SER A 75 12.97 2.92 -3.07
C SER A 75 12.05 1.70 -3.12
N GLY A 76 12.67 0.54 -2.96
CA GLY A 76 11.96 -0.73 -3.03
C GLY A 76 11.57 -1.13 -4.46
N ALA A 77 11.10 -2.35 -4.62
CA ALA A 77 10.45 -2.76 -5.86
C ALA A 77 9.21 -1.89 -6.09
N LYS A 78 8.96 -1.49 -7.32
CA LYS A 78 7.68 -0.91 -7.71
C LYS A 78 6.56 -1.82 -7.21
N PHE A 79 5.40 -1.27 -6.92
CA PHE A 79 4.28 -2.07 -6.41
C PHE A 79 4.06 -3.32 -7.28
N TYR A 80 3.95 -3.14 -8.61
CA TYR A 80 3.72 -4.25 -9.54
C TYR A 80 4.94 -5.15 -9.76
N GLU A 81 6.14 -4.74 -9.34
CA GLU A 81 7.37 -5.54 -9.40
C GLU A 81 7.73 -6.21 -8.07
N SER A 82 7.02 -5.89 -7.00
CA SER A 82 7.21 -6.55 -5.73
C SER A 82 7.01 -8.07 -5.86
N GLU A 83 7.76 -8.85 -5.11
CA GLU A 83 7.78 -10.33 -5.25
C GLU A 83 6.38 -10.93 -5.10
N GLU A 84 5.60 -10.45 -4.14
CA GLU A 84 4.25 -10.93 -3.86
C GLU A 84 3.28 -10.63 -5.01
N ILE A 85 3.32 -9.41 -5.57
CA ILE A 85 2.46 -9.02 -6.68
C ILE A 85 2.86 -9.76 -7.96
N ARG A 86 4.17 -9.84 -8.26
CA ARG A 86 4.66 -10.65 -9.38
C ARG A 86 4.24 -12.11 -9.26
N THR A 87 4.26 -12.66 -8.04
CA THR A 87 3.83 -14.05 -7.81
C THR A 87 2.35 -14.22 -8.14
N VAL A 88 1.49 -13.32 -7.65
CA VAL A 88 0.05 -13.37 -7.94
C VAL A 88 -0.22 -13.21 -9.44
N LEU A 89 0.40 -12.22 -10.09
CA LEU A 89 0.25 -12.02 -11.53
C LEU A 89 0.78 -13.21 -12.34
N SER A 90 1.85 -13.87 -11.89
CA SER A 90 2.35 -15.10 -12.52
C SER A 90 1.38 -16.27 -12.37
N TYR A 91 0.68 -16.39 -11.25
CA TYR A 91 -0.41 -17.37 -11.10
C TYR A 91 -1.56 -17.09 -12.07
N MET A 92 -1.97 -15.84 -12.19
CA MET A 92 -3.03 -15.47 -13.14
C MET A 92 -2.60 -15.71 -14.59
N ARG A 93 -1.32 -15.47 -14.95
CA ARG A 93 -0.78 -15.82 -16.28
C ARG A 93 -0.72 -17.33 -16.50
N MET A 94 -0.39 -18.12 -15.44
CA MET A 94 -0.49 -19.59 -15.53
C MET A 94 -1.91 -20.04 -15.88
N VAL A 95 -2.91 -19.45 -15.25
CA VAL A 95 -4.32 -19.74 -15.56
C VAL A 95 -4.67 -19.35 -17.00
N TYR A 96 -4.15 -18.23 -17.51
CA TYR A 96 -4.43 -17.76 -18.86
C TYR A 96 -3.71 -18.56 -19.95
N SER A 97 -2.40 -18.87 -19.80
CA SER A 97 -1.57 -19.31 -20.92
C SER A 97 -0.58 -20.45 -20.62
N LEU A 98 -0.51 -20.98 -19.38
CA LEU A 98 0.33 -22.12 -18.99
C LEU A 98 1.82 -21.99 -19.40
N THR A 99 2.40 -20.76 -19.29
CA THR A 99 3.77 -20.53 -19.76
C THR A 99 4.81 -21.22 -18.89
N ASP A 100 5.90 -21.68 -19.50
CA ASP A 100 7.01 -22.32 -18.80
C ASP A 100 7.68 -21.37 -17.78
N MET A 101 7.75 -20.07 -18.10
CA MET A 101 8.31 -19.05 -17.22
C MET A 101 7.48 -18.91 -15.94
N ASP A 102 6.16 -18.75 -16.09
CA ASP A 102 5.26 -18.58 -14.96
C ASP A 102 5.13 -19.85 -14.14
N LEU A 103 5.17 -21.05 -14.77
CA LEU A 103 5.25 -22.31 -14.05
C LEU A 103 6.50 -22.35 -13.15
N MET A 104 7.66 -22.05 -13.70
CA MET A 104 8.91 -22.03 -12.95
C MET A 104 8.91 -21.03 -11.81
N TYR A 105 8.17 -19.94 -11.96
CA TYR A 105 8.04 -18.94 -10.92
C TYR A 105 7.06 -19.35 -9.82
N THR A 106 5.92 -19.95 -10.16
CA THR A 106 4.82 -20.25 -9.22
C THR A 106 4.95 -21.62 -8.53
N ILE A 107 5.57 -22.63 -9.15
CA ILE A 107 5.65 -23.99 -8.60
C ILE A 107 6.38 -24.05 -7.25
N SER A 108 7.30 -23.12 -7.00
CA SER A 108 8.07 -23.01 -5.76
C SER A 108 7.56 -21.94 -4.79
N ARG A 109 6.45 -21.27 -5.13
CA ARG A 109 5.82 -20.21 -4.33
C ARG A 109 4.34 -20.50 -4.09
N PRO A 110 3.96 -20.98 -2.88
CA PRO A 110 4.78 -21.29 -1.71
C PRO A 110 5.68 -22.51 -1.92
N ARG A 111 6.57 -22.78 -0.96
CA ARG A 111 7.47 -23.94 -1.01
C ARG A 111 6.68 -25.25 -1.02
N ARG A 112 6.80 -26.01 -2.11
CA ARG A 112 6.12 -27.31 -2.30
C ARG A 112 7.05 -28.51 -2.30
N GLY A 113 8.31 -28.34 -1.88
CA GLY A 113 9.30 -29.41 -1.94
C GLY A 113 9.84 -29.69 -3.37
N PHE A 114 9.53 -28.81 -4.32
CA PHE A 114 9.99 -28.91 -5.71
C PHE A 114 11.27 -28.10 -5.90
N GLY A 115 12.40 -28.72 -5.60
CA GLY A 115 13.72 -28.06 -5.59
C GLY A 115 14.44 -28.11 -6.94
N LYS A 116 15.68 -27.57 -6.97
CA LYS A 116 16.51 -27.47 -8.20
C LYS A 116 16.64 -28.77 -8.97
N LYS A 117 16.84 -29.90 -8.26
CA LYS A 117 16.97 -31.24 -8.90
C LYS A 117 15.67 -31.69 -9.59
N SER A 118 14.52 -31.40 -8.99
CA SER A 118 13.21 -31.74 -9.58
C SER A 118 12.95 -30.86 -10.82
N VAL A 119 13.30 -29.59 -10.74
CA VAL A 119 13.22 -28.65 -11.86
C VAL A 119 14.09 -29.11 -13.03
N GLU A 120 15.32 -29.54 -12.78
CA GLU A 120 16.23 -30.03 -13.82
C GLU A 120 15.69 -31.30 -14.48
N LYS A 121 15.18 -32.24 -13.69
CA LYS A 121 14.51 -33.45 -14.21
C LYS A 121 13.31 -33.09 -15.10
N LEU A 122 12.48 -32.14 -14.66
CA LEU A 122 11.32 -31.67 -15.41
C LEU A 122 11.73 -31.06 -16.75
N LYS A 123 12.76 -30.19 -16.76
CA LYS A 123 13.29 -29.58 -17.99
C LYS A 123 13.82 -30.63 -18.98
N ASN A 124 14.52 -31.62 -18.48
CA ASN A 124 15.05 -32.71 -19.31
C ASN A 124 13.91 -33.55 -19.90
N ALA A 125 12.88 -33.86 -19.10
CA ALA A 125 11.72 -34.60 -19.57
C ALA A 125 10.92 -33.81 -20.63
N ALA A 126 10.72 -32.51 -20.43
CA ALA A 126 10.07 -31.64 -21.41
C ALA A 126 10.85 -31.58 -22.74
N ALA A 127 12.18 -31.43 -22.66
CA ALA A 127 13.04 -31.40 -23.83
C ALA A 127 13.02 -32.75 -24.59
N GLN A 128 13.08 -33.89 -23.86
CA GLN A 128 13.03 -35.23 -24.47
C GLN A 128 11.69 -35.52 -25.16
N ASN A 129 10.60 -35.03 -24.58
CA ASN A 129 9.24 -35.24 -25.13
C ASN A 129 8.77 -34.13 -26.06
N ASN A 130 9.59 -33.09 -26.30
CA ASN A 130 9.27 -31.92 -27.08
C ASN A 130 7.91 -31.30 -26.70
N CYS A 131 7.69 -31.09 -25.41
CA CYS A 131 6.46 -30.53 -24.85
C CYS A 131 6.75 -29.42 -23.83
N SER A 132 5.69 -28.67 -23.41
CA SER A 132 5.81 -27.66 -22.37
C SER A 132 6.18 -28.27 -21.01
N LEU A 133 6.74 -27.47 -20.11
CA LEU A 133 7.03 -27.92 -18.74
C LEU A 133 5.75 -28.32 -18.00
N PHE A 134 4.61 -27.67 -18.27
CA PHE A 134 3.34 -28.03 -17.64
C PHE A 134 2.86 -29.43 -18.10
N ASN A 135 2.96 -29.73 -19.39
CA ASN A 135 2.60 -31.06 -19.92
C ASN A 135 3.57 -32.13 -19.40
N ALA A 136 4.87 -31.85 -19.36
CA ALA A 136 5.85 -32.75 -18.78
C ALA A 136 5.60 -33.03 -17.29
N LEU A 137 5.17 -31.99 -16.53
CA LEU A 137 4.79 -32.13 -15.14
C LEU A 137 3.60 -33.06 -14.96
N GLY A 138 2.55 -32.89 -15.77
CA GLY A 138 1.38 -33.78 -15.75
C GLY A 138 1.75 -35.22 -16.02
N LYS A 139 2.57 -35.47 -17.05
CA LYS A 139 3.03 -36.82 -17.38
C LYS A 139 3.85 -37.47 -16.25
N GLN A 140 4.76 -36.72 -15.61
CA GLN A 140 5.53 -37.22 -14.46
C GLN A 140 4.66 -37.51 -13.24
N ILE A 141 3.53 -36.82 -13.09
CA ILE A 141 2.53 -37.11 -12.03
C ILE A 141 1.79 -38.40 -12.39
N GLU A 142 1.33 -38.57 -13.62
CA GLU A 142 0.64 -39.77 -14.10
C GLU A 142 1.54 -41.01 -14.01
N ASP A 143 2.81 -40.89 -14.38
CA ASP A 143 3.81 -41.98 -14.33
C ASP A 143 4.26 -42.28 -12.88
N GLY A 144 3.86 -41.50 -11.88
CA GLY A 144 4.22 -41.66 -10.47
C GLY A 144 5.63 -41.20 -10.10
N ASP A 145 6.33 -40.51 -10.98
CA ASP A 145 7.67 -39.95 -10.72
C ASP A 145 7.62 -38.76 -9.76
N ILE A 146 6.48 -38.03 -9.72
CA ILE A 146 6.21 -36.96 -8.78
C ILE A 146 5.10 -37.40 -7.82
N THR A 147 5.49 -37.55 -6.54
CA THR A 147 4.59 -38.00 -5.47
C THR A 147 4.31 -36.95 -4.42
N GLN A 148 4.90 -35.75 -4.54
CA GLN A 148 4.68 -34.64 -3.62
C GLN A 148 3.25 -34.14 -3.72
N LYS A 149 2.43 -34.39 -2.71
CA LYS A 149 1.02 -34.03 -2.64
C LYS A 149 0.75 -32.58 -3.03
N ASN A 150 1.52 -31.64 -2.45
CA ASN A 150 1.35 -30.20 -2.71
C ASN A 150 1.65 -29.79 -4.18
N VAL A 151 2.48 -30.56 -4.90
CA VAL A 151 2.75 -30.33 -6.33
C VAL A 151 1.62 -30.86 -7.17
N ILE A 152 1.10 -32.03 -6.81
CA ILE A 152 -0.05 -32.64 -7.49
C ILE A 152 -1.31 -31.76 -7.33
N GLU A 153 -1.57 -31.29 -6.11
CA GLU A 153 -2.69 -30.36 -5.83
C GLU A 153 -2.56 -29.07 -6.62
N TYR A 154 -1.34 -28.49 -6.68
CA TYR A 154 -1.08 -27.29 -7.49
C TYR A 154 -1.33 -27.54 -8.98
N TYR A 155 -0.82 -28.65 -9.54
CA TYR A 155 -1.01 -29.01 -10.94
C TYR A 155 -2.50 -29.15 -11.27
N ASN A 156 -3.24 -29.91 -10.47
CA ASN A 156 -4.67 -30.12 -10.67
C ASN A 156 -5.46 -28.81 -10.57
N ALA A 157 -5.16 -27.98 -9.59
CA ALA A 157 -5.85 -26.70 -9.40
C ALA A 157 -5.59 -25.72 -10.56
N ILE A 158 -4.36 -25.64 -11.07
CA ILE A 158 -4.05 -24.81 -12.26
C ILE A 158 -4.73 -25.37 -13.50
N SER A 159 -4.69 -26.70 -13.72
CA SER A 159 -5.33 -27.33 -14.88
C SER A 159 -6.83 -27.07 -14.89
N GLU A 160 -7.52 -27.35 -13.78
CA GLU A 160 -8.95 -27.11 -13.63
C GLU A 160 -9.31 -25.65 -13.87
N LEU A 161 -8.56 -24.74 -13.26
CA LEU A 161 -8.83 -23.31 -13.36
C LEU A 161 -8.53 -22.79 -14.79
N HIS A 162 -7.49 -23.31 -15.45
CA HIS A 162 -7.20 -23.01 -16.86
C HIS A 162 -8.35 -23.40 -17.78
N ASP A 163 -8.94 -24.58 -17.57
CA ASP A 163 -10.04 -25.08 -18.40
C ASP A 163 -11.36 -24.32 -18.15
N THR A 164 -11.49 -23.68 -16.98
CA THR A 164 -12.77 -23.10 -16.52
C THR A 164 -12.75 -21.60 -16.27
N TYR A 165 -11.59 -20.91 -16.36
CA TYR A 165 -11.43 -19.51 -15.95
C TYR A 165 -12.42 -18.54 -16.62
N VAL A 166 -12.87 -18.82 -17.83
CA VAL A 166 -13.83 -17.98 -18.56
C VAL A 166 -15.16 -17.84 -17.79
N ALA A 167 -15.50 -18.80 -16.93
CA ALA A 167 -16.71 -18.75 -16.09
C ALA A 167 -16.58 -17.85 -14.85
N TYR A 168 -15.38 -17.42 -14.51
CA TYR A 168 -15.09 -16.66 -13.28
C TYR A 168 -14.81 -15.18 -13.58
N THR A 169 -14.98 -14.31 -12.57
CA THR A 169 -14.47 -12.94 -12.59
C THR A 169 -12.96 -12.94 -12.34
N CYS A 170 -12.27 -11.87 -12.71
CA CYS A 170 -10.84 -11.76 -12.41
C CYS A 170 -10.57 -11.75 -10.88
N THR A 171 -11.49 -11.18 -10.09
CA THR A 171 -11.46 -11.24 -8.63
C THR A 171 -11.59 -12.69 -8.12
N ASP A 172 -12.45 -13.51 -8.71
CA ASP A 172 -12.56 -14.94 -8.36
C ASP A 172 -11.29 -15.70 -8.72
N ILE A 173 -10.73 -15.45 -9.91
CA ILE A 173 -9.50 -16.08 -10.39
C ILE A 173 -8.34 -15.78 -9.44
N VAL A 174 -8.10 -14.52 -9.07
CA VAL A 174 -7.03 -14.17 -8.15
C VAL A 174 -7.20 -14.82 -6.77
N ASN A 175 -8.43 -14.88 -6.25
CA ASN A 175 -8.69 -15.55 -4.98
C ASN A 175 -8.41 -17.06 -5.05
N LYS A 176 -8.88 -17.73 -6.10
CA LYS A 176 -8.60 -19.17 -6.35
C LYS A 176 -7.09 -19.43 -6.47
N CYS A 177 -6.35 -18.56 -7.16
CA CYS A 177 -4.89 -18.65 -7.24
C CYS A 177 -4.20 -18.55 -5.86
N LEU A 178 -4.65 -17.61 -5.03
CA LEU A 178 -4.13 -17.44 -3.67
C LEU A 178 -4.39 -18.66 -2.77
N ASP A 179 -5.57 -19.26 -2.93
CA ASP A 179 -6.00 -20.43 -2.14
C ASP A 179 -5.23 -21.71 -2.49
N MET A 180 -4.38 -21.70 -3.54
CA MET A 180 -3.38 -22.77 -3.82
C MET A 180 -2.19 -22.76 -2.82
N GLY A 181 -2.38 -22.17 -1.64
CA GLY A 181 -1.46 -22.12 -0.51
C GLY A 181 -0.63 -20.84 -0.40
N TYR A 182 -0.71 -19.91 -1.35
CA TYR A 182 0.07 -18.66 -1.29
C TYR A 182 -0.51 -17.69 -0.26
N ARG A 183 -1.83 -17.62 -0.09
CA ARG A 183 -2.49 -16.85 0.97
C ARG A 183 -1.97 -17.25 2.35
N GLN A 184 -1.96 -18.56 2.64
CA GLN A 184 -1.48 -19.08 3.92
C GLN A 184 0.00 -18.74 4.16
N ALA A 185 0.82 -18.80 3.11
CA ALA A 185 2.24 -18.44 3.21
C ALA A 185 2.42 -16.93 3.53
N LEU A 186 1.61 -16.04 2.96
CA LEU A 186 1.63 -14.61 3.25
C LEU A 186 1.14 -14.30 4.68
N GLU A 187 0.11 -15.00 5.16
CA GLU A 187 -0.40 -14.85 6.52
C GLU A 187 0.63 -15.26 7.60
N GLN A 188 1.50 -16.20 7.26
CA GLN A 188 2.59 -16.69 8.13
C GLN A 188 3.88 -15.87 7.96
N ASP A 189 3.94 -14.95 6.98
CA ASP A 189 5.13 -14.13 6.77
C ASP A 189 5.27 -13.10 7.91
N ILE A 190 6.51 -12.87 8.33
CA ILE A 190 6.85 -11.85 9.32
C ILE A 190 6.54 -10.45 8.77
N ASP A 191 6.74 -10.25 7.47
CA ASP A 191 6.44 -9.00 6.78
C ASP A 191 4.98 -8.96 6.31
N GLN A 192 4.10 -8.46 7.16
CA GLN A 192 2.68 -8.28 6.85
C GLN A 192 2.42 -7.28 5.72
N THR A 193 3.41 -6.46 5.30
CA THR A 193 3.29 -5.54 4.18
C THR A 193 2.99 -6.28 2.89
N ARG A 194 3.54 -7.49 2.73
CA ARG A 194 3.29 -8.36 1.56
C ARG A 194 1.82 -8.76 1.44
N LEU A 195 1.19 -9.12 2.55
CA LEU A 195 -0.24 -9.44 2.58
C LEU A 195 -1.10 -8.21 2.28
N ASP A 196 -0.72 -7.04 2.80
CA ASP A 196 -1.42 -5.79 2.51
C ASP A 196 -1.32 -5.41 1.03
N ASN A 197 -0.15 -5.58 0.40
CA ASN A 197 0.05 -5.34 -1.02
C ASN A 197 -0.85 -6.24 -1.87
N VAL A 198 -0.93 -7.53 -1.55
CA VAL A 198 -1.82 -8.46 -2.26
C VAL A 198 -3.30 -8.10 -2.05
N SER A 199 -3.69 -7.70 -0.84
CA SER A 199 -5.05 -7.24 -0.55
C SER A 199 -5.40 -5.98 -1.36
N GLU A 200 -4.44 -5.08 -1.56
CA GLU A 200 -4.60 -3.89 -2.37
C GLU A 200 -4.73 -4.21 -3.87
N LEU A 201 -3.96 -5.18 -4.38
CA LEU A 201 -4.12 -5.67 -5.75
C LEU A 201 -5.54 -6.22 -5.99
N ILE A 202 -6.05 -7.03 -5.06
CA ILE A 202 -7.42 -7.58 -5.16
C ILE A 202 -8.44 -6.46 -5.22
N ARG A 203 -8.34 -5.44 -4.36
CA ARG A 203 -9.24 -4.27 -4.37
C ARG A 203 -9.19 -3.54 -5.71
N THR A 204 -8.00 -3.38 -6.30
CA THR A 204 -7.83 -2.77 -7.63
C THR A 204 -8.56 -3.55 -8.70
N ILE A 205 -8.38 -4.89 -8.71
CA ILE A 205 -9.05 -5.78 -9.68
C ILE A 205 -10.57 -5.66 -9.53
N THR A 206 -11.07 -5.74 -8.29
CA THR A 206 -12.51 -5.61 -8.01
C THR A 206 -13.08 -4.26 -8.46
N ALA A 207 -12.35 -3.17 -8.20
CA ALA A 207 -12.78 -1.84 -8.64
C ALA A 207 -12.82 -1.71 -10.16
N LEU A 208 -11.81 -2.27 -10.88
CA LEU A 208 -11.81 -2.29 -12.33
C LEU A 208 -12.99 -3.08 -12.90
N GLU A 209 -13.40 -4.18 -12.26
CA GLU A 209 -14.58 -4.97 -12.68
C GLU A 209 -15.90 -4.23 -12.42
N GLU A 210 -16.00 -3.50 -11.31
CA GLU A 210 -17.22 -2.74 -10.98
C GLU A 210 -17.40 -1.47 -11.81
N ASP A 211 -16.30 -0.83 -12.24
CA ASP A 211 -16.34 0.39 -13.05
C ASP A 211 -16.62 0.11 -14.54
N ASN A 212 -16.43 -1.14 -15.00
CA ASN A 212 -16.71 -1.54 -16.36
C ASN A 212 -18.15 -2.07 -16.49
N GLN A 213 -18.87 -1.64 -17.53
CA GLN A 213 -20.20 -2.14 -17.83
C GLN A 213 -20.19 -3.55 -18.43
N GLU A 214 -19.06 -3.98 -18.97
CA GLU A 214 -18.83 -5.30 -19.54
C GLU A 214 -17.86 -6.09 -18.67
N LYS A 215 -17.89 -7.42 -18.81
CA LYS A 215 -16.97 -8.31 -18.11
C LYS A 215 -15.51 -7.97 -18.48
N VAL A 216 -14.68 -7.75 -17.49
CA VAL A 216 -13.24 -7.58 -17.70
C VAL A 216 -12.61 -8.93 -18.03
N GLU A 217 -12.05 -9.06 -19.23
CA GLU A 217 -11.37 -10.27 -19.65
C GLU A 217 -9.98 -10.36 -18.97
N LEU A 218 -9.59 -11.61 -18.62
CA LEU A 218 -8.31 -11.86 -17.95
C LEU A 218 -7.10 -11.36 -18.78
N ALA A 219 -7.17 -11.48 -20.10
CA ALA A 219 -6.13 -11.01 -21.01
C ALA A 219 -5.94 -9.49 -20.93
N ASP A 220 -7.04 -8.74 -20.92
CA ASP A 220 -7.02 -7.27 -20.86
C ASP A 220 -6.48 -6.79 -19.52
N LEU A 221 -6.90 -7.44 -18.42
CA LEU A 221 -6.38 -7.15 -17.07
C LEU A 221 -4.87 -7.41 -16.98
N LEU A 222 -4.39 -8.54 -17.48
CA LEU A 222 -2.96 -8.86 -17.49
C LEU A 222 -2.15 -7.88 -18.37
N SER A 223 -2.72 -7.47 -19.51
CA SER A 223 -2.12 -6.46 -20.39
C SER A 223 -2.07 -5.09 -19.69
N HIS A 224 -3.14 -4.72 -18.98
CA HIS A 224 -3.17 -3.50 -18.17
C HIS A 224 -2.00 -3.47 -17.16
N PHE A 225 -1.83 -4.54 -16.37
CA PHE A 225 -0.74 -4.61 -15.39
C PHE A 225 0.66 -4.72 -16.03
N ALA A 226 0.77 -5.32 -17.22
CA ALA A 226 2.06 -5.38 -17.95
C ALA A 226 2.57 -3.98 -18.36
N LEU A 227 1.67 -3.04 -18.66
CA LEU A 227 2.03 -1.66 -18.98
C LEU A 227 2.69 -0.93 -17.81
N PHE A 228 2.33 -1.29 -16.56
CA PHE A 228 2.92 -0.69 -15.37
C PHE A 228 4.33 -1.20 -15.06
N SER A 229 4.67 -2.41 -15.52
CA SER A 229 5.99 -3.00 -15.29
C SER A 229 7.04 -2.68 -16.40
N ALA A 230 6.61 -2.17 -17.55
CA ALA A 230 7.48 -1.99 -18.72
C ALA A 230 8.24 -0.66 -18.77
N GLN A 231 8.14 0.23 -17.78
CA GLN A 231 8.70 1.60 -17.83
C GLN A 231 10.14 1.75 -17.28
N ASP A 232 10.94 0.68 -17.22
CA ASP A 232 12.32 0.77 -16.72
C ASP A 232 13.36 0.59 -17.83
N GLU A 233 13.93 1.70 -18.29
CA GLU A 233 15.25 1.71 -18.91
C GLU A 233 16.21 2.58 -18.06
N ASP A 234 17.41 2.05 -17.77
CA ASP A 234 18.46 2.70 -17.01
C ASP A 234 19.06 3.91 -17.75
N GLY A 235 18.89 5.11 -17.18
CA GLY A 235 19.53 6.34 -17.65
C GLY A 235 19.31 7.51 -16.67
N GLU A 236 20.21 8.53 -16.70
CA GLU A 236 19.95 9.83 -16.06
C GLU A 236 18.87 10.58 -16.82
N TYR A 237 17.62 10.18 -16.60
CA TYR A 237 16.50 10.76 -17.32
C TYR A 237 15.88 11.92 -16.53
N ASN A 238 15.33 12.86 -17.27
CA ASN A 238 14.48 13.92 -16.73
C ASN A 238 13.11 13.31 -16.31
N VAL A 239 13.09 12.67 -15.15
CA VAL A 239 11.93 11.94 -14.60
C VAL A 239 11.61 12.36 -13.17
N VAL A 240 10.36 12.29 -12.79
CA VAL A 240 9.91 12.47 -11.40
C VAL A 240 10.44 11.32 -10.54
N LYS A 241 11.00 11.64 -9.37
CA LYS A 241 11.50 10.64 -8.43
C LYS A 241 10.42 10.31 -7.40
N VAL A 242 10.15 9.03 -7.20
CA VAL A 242 9.27 8.55 -6.12
C VAL A 242 10.09 7.66 -5.20
N MET A 243 10.05 7.94 -3.90
CA MET A 243 10.79 7.15 -2.92
C MET A 243 10.15 7.21 -1.53
N THR A 244 10.52 6.28 -0.66
CA THR A 244 10.11 6.37 0.74
C THR A 244 10.87 7.48 1.47
N ILE A 245 10.26 8.03 2.52
CA ILE A 245 10.91 9.06 3.35
C ILE A 245 12.21 8.55 3.96
N HIS A 246 12.29 7.26 4.29
CA HIS A 246 13.52 6.65 4.83
C HIS A 246 14.68 6.69 3.82
N THR A 247 14.40 6.41 2.55
CA THR A 247 15.40 6.47 1.47
C THR A 247 15.86 7.91 1.22
N ALA A 248 15.00 8.90 1.45
CA ALA A 248 15.31 10.31 1.28
C ALA A 248 16.17 10.92 2.42
N LYS A 249 16.48 10.15 3.48
CA LYS A 249 17.27 10.64 4.62
C LYS A 249 18.68 11.06 4.15
N GLY A 250 19.04 12.32 4.41
CA GLY A 250 20.31 12.90 3.98
C GLY A 250 20.33 13.48 2.58
N LEU A 251 19.26 13.29 1.78
CA LEU A 251 19.09 13.90 0.49
C LEU A 251 18.28 15.18 0.58
N GLU A 252 18.35 16.04 -0.43
CA GLU A 252 17.54 17.25 -0.57
C GLU A 252 17.11 17.44 -2.02
N PHE A 253 15.87 17.92 -2.22
CA PHE A 253 15.26 18.04 -3.54
C PHE A 253 14.68 19.43 -3.74
N ASP A 254 14.57 19.87 -4.97
CA ASP A 254 14.05 21.20 -5.29
C ASP A 254 12.59 21.33 -4.89
N THR A 255 11.76 20.44 -5.37
CA THR A 255 10.32 20.37 -5.10
C THR A 255 9.97 19.01 -4.50
N VAL A 256 9.31 19.01 -3.35
CA VAL A 256 8.88 17.81 -2.64
C VAL A 256 7.39 17.76 -2.49
N PHE A 257 6.80 16.59 -2.79
CA PHE A 257 5.41 16.24 -2.47
C PHE A 257 5.39 15.20 -1.35
N VAL A 258 4.55 15.39 -0.35
CA VAL A 258 4.28 14.43 0.72
C VAL A 258 2.79 14.12 0.71
N PRO A 259 2.35 13.11 -0.08
CA PRO A 259 0.97 12.70 -0.18
C PRO A 259 0.52 11.79 0.96
N GLY A 260 -0.78 11.56 1.05
CA GLY A 260 -1.36 10.53 1.91
C GLY A 260 -1.24 10.84 3.39
N LEU A 261 -1.33 12.11 3.79
CA LEU A 261 -1.38 12.50 5.21
C LEU A 261 -2.74 12.15 5.80
N VAL A 262 -2.93 10.83 6.02
CA VAL A 262 -4.19 10.20 6.42
C VAL A 262 -3.94 9.27 7.61
N GLU A 263 -4.84 9.31 8.59
CA GLU A 263 -4.82 8.40 9.75
C GLU A 263 -4.81 6.93 9.30
N GLY A 264 -3.93 6.15 9.92
CA GLY A 264 -3.73 4.75 9.58
C GLY A 264 -2.76 4.50 8.41
N GLN A 265 -2.35 5.56 7.70
CA GLN A 265 -1.37 5.51 6.64
C GLN A 265 -0.10 6.32 7.02
N PHE A 266 -0.28 7.57 7.42
CA PHE A 266 0.75 8.43 7.96
C PHE A 266 0.14 9.38 9.01
N PRO A 267 0.18 9.01 10.33
CA PRO A 267 0.86 7.88 10.97
C PRO A 267 0.27 6.52 10.61
N SER A 268 1.12 5.49 10.65
CA SER A 268 0.72 4.11 10.38
C SER A 268 -0.26 3.58 11.43
N SER A 269 -1.24 2.76 11.01
CA SER A 269 -2.15 2.06 11.94
C SER A 269 -1.48 0.96 12.78
N ARG A 270 -0.22 0.62 12.48
CA ARG A 270 0.53 -0.48 13.11
C ARG A 270 1.31 -0.07 14.35
N LEU A 271 1.26 1.20 14.74
CA LEU A 271 1.99 1.72 15.88
C LEU A 271 1.50 1.09 17.18
N ARG A 272 2.44 0.69 18.04
CA ARG A 272 2.18 -0.07 19.27
C ARG A 272 2.32 0.78 20.52
N ASN A 273 3.07 1.87 20.47
CA ASN A 273 3.41 2.70 21.60
C ASN A 273 3.67 4.16 21.18
N GLU A 274 3.89 5.01 22.18
CA GLU A 274 4.13 6.45 22.04
C GLU A 274 5.44 6.74 21.30
N ASP A 275 6.49 5.97 21.58
CA ASP A 275 7.80 6.19 20.96
C ASP A 275 7.75 5.99 19.45
N GLU A 276 7.01 4.97 18.98
CA GLU A 276 6.80 4.74 17.57
C GLU A 276 5.96 5.85 16.91
N TYR A 277 4.98 6.41 17.64
CA TYR A 277 4.18 7.54 17.16
C TYR A 277 5.03 8.82 17.02
N GLU A 278 5.89 9.10 18.00
CA GLU A 278 6.82 10.22 17.94
C GLU A 278 7.87 10.03 16.83
N GLU A 279 8.28 8.79 16.54
CA GLU A 279 9.18 8.53 15.41
C GLU A 279 8.48 8.79 14.06
N GLU A 280 7.22 8.44 13.90
CA GLU A 280 6.42 8.80 12.71
C GLU A 280 6.30 10.33 12.57
N ARG A 281 6.13 11.06 13.67
CA ARG A 281 6.10 12.53 13.66
C ARG A 281 7.44 13.11 13.21
N ARG A 282 8.55 12.56 13.70
CA ARG A 282 9.91 12.93 13.25
C ARG A 282 10.11 12.59 11.77
N LEU A 283 9.53 11.49 11.32
CA LEU A 283 9.60 11.10 9.91
C LEU A 283 8.90 12.11 9.00
N LEU A 284 7.73 12.63 9.41
CA LEU A 284 7.07 13.72 8.69
C LEU A 284 7.95 14.98 8.66
N TYR A 285 8.52 15.35 9.80
CA TYR A 285 9.45 16.47 9.87
C TYR A 285 10.63 16.29 8.90
N VAL A 286 11.23 15.09 8.87
CA VAL A 286 12.29 14.76 7.91
C VAL A 286 11.80 14.94 6.47
N ALA A 287 10.62 14.44 6.11
CA ALA A 287 10.07 14.58 4.77
C ALA A 287 9.91 16.04 4.36
N MET A 288 9.33 16.87 5.25
CA MET A 288 9.13 18.30 5.01
C MET A 288 10.46 19.05 4.80
N THR A 289 11.48 18.69 5.58
CA THR A 289 12.81 19.33 5.51
C THR A 289 13.64 18.87 4.31
N ARG A 290 13.15 17.96 3.47
CA ARG A 290 13.83 17.57 2.21
C ARG A 290 13.60 18.57 1.09
N ALA A 291 12.62 19.44 1.20
CA ALA A 291 12.33 20.47 0.22
C ALA A 291 13.31 21.65 0.31
N LYS A 292 13.91 22.02 -0.83
CA LYS A 292 14.76 23.21 -0.95
C LYS A 292 13.95 24.46 -1.23
N ASN A 293 13.00 24.41 -2.16
CA ASN A 293 12.29 25.56 -2.66
C ASN A 293 10.75 25.43 -2.50
N MET A 294 10.18 24.27 -2.87
CA MET A 294 8.73 24.06 -2.86
C MET A 294 8.36 22.79 -2.11
N LEU A 295 7.37 22.91 -1.24
CA LEU A 295 6.80 21.79 -0.50
C LEU A 295 5.29 21.72 -0.75
N TYR A 296 4.81 20.55 -1.14
CA TYR A 296 3.40 20.23 -1.30
C TYR A 296 3.01 19.14 -0.31
N LEU A 297 2.00 19.40 0.49
CA LEU A 297 1.41 18.46 1.43
C LEU A 297 0.00 18.14 0.99
N SER A 298 -0.42 16.89 1.09
CA SER A 298 -1.79 16.54 0.77
C SER A 298 -2.39 15.41 1.59
N THR A 299 -3.70 15.44 1.68
CA THR A 299 -4.54 14.43 2.31
C THR A 299 -5.76 14.19 1.43
N TYR A 300 -6.45 13.06 1.62
CA TYR A 300 -7.71 12.80 0.93
C TYR A 300 -8.81 12.39 1.92
N ARG A 301 -10.08 12.41 1.46
CA ARG A 301 -11.25 12.14 2.32
C ARG A 301 -11.78 10.73 2.19
N LYS A 302 -11.50 10.06 1.08
CA LYS A 302 -11.95 8.70 0.79
C LYS A 302 -10.84 7.91 0.13
N LYS A 303 -10.63 6.69 0.62
CA LYS A 303 -9.81 5.70 -0.04
C LYS A 303 -10.70 4.87 -0.98
N ASP A 304 -10.22 4.59 -2.21
CA ASP A 304 -10.96 3.86 -3.26
C ASP A 304 -12.38 4.40 -3.51
N GLY A 305 -12.59 5.72 -3.32
CA GLY A 305 -13.88 6.35 -3.47
C GLY A 305 -14.97 5.96 -2.45
N ARG A 306 -14.75 4.92 -1.62
CA ARG A 306 -15.76 4.28 -0.76
C ARG A 306 -15.49 4.46 0.73
N PHE A 307 -14.26 4.26 1.17
CA PHE A 307 -13.92 4.28 2.60
C PHE A 307 -13.58 5.69 3.06
N ALA A 308 -14.27 6.16 4.12
CA ALA A 308 -13.95 7.45 4.72
C ALA A 308 -12.53 7.43 5.28
N ALA A 309 -11.69 8.36 4.82
CA ALA A 309 -10.36 8.59 5.32
C ALA A 309 -10.35 9.84 6.21
N ARG A 310 -9.56 9.81 7.28
CA ARG A 310 -9.39 10.94 8.19
C ARG A 310 -8.04 11.58 7.91
N PRO A 311 -7.96 12.91 7.87
CA PRO A 311 -6.67 13.58 7.80
C PRO A 311 -5.77 13.17 8.97
N SER A 312 -4.47 13.13 8.72
CA SER A 312 -3.44 12.84 9.72
C SER A 312 -3.51 13.79 10.91
N ALA A 313 -3.37 13.25 12.14
CA ALA A 313 -3.24 14.06 13.35
C ALA A 313 -2.07 15.03 13.28
N PHE A 314 -0.99 14.66 12.60
CA PHE A 314 0.20 15.52 12.45
C PHE A 314 -0.07 16.85 11.74
N LEU A 315 -1.16 16.95 10.99
CA LEU A 315 -1.57 18.22 10.38
C LEU A 315 -1.97 19.26 11.43
N SER A 316 -2.41 18.83 12.62
CA SER A 316 -2.72 19.75 13.73
C SER A 316 -1.49 20.43 14.32
N ASP A 317 -0.31 19.86 14.11
CA ASP A 317 0.96 20.43 14.59
C ASP A 317 1.49 21.56 13.68
N ILE A 318 0.86 21.74 12.52
CA ILE A 318 1.26 22.74 11.52
C ILE A 318 0.36 23.98 11.63
N ASP A 319 0.97 25.15 11.90
CA ASP A 319 0.21 26.41 11.86
C ASP A 319 -0.31 26.67 10.44
N THR A 320 -1.63 26.72 10.31
CA THR A 320 -2.31 26.96 9.01
C THR A 320 -1.97 28.32 8.38
N ASN A 321 -1.45 29.29 9.16
CA ASN A 321 -0.98 30.56 8.63
C ASN A 321 0.33 30.44 7.84
N LEU A 322 1.06 29.36 8.07
CA LEU A 322 2.29 29.03 7.35
C LEU A 322 2.04 28.28 6.05
N LEU A 323 0.78 27.87 5.79
CA LEU A 323 0.40 27.10 4.61
C LEU A 323 -0.38 27.96 3.61
N ASP A 324 -0.14 27.70 2.34
CA ASP A 324 -1.00 28.14 1.23
C ASP A 324 -2.03 27.02 0.96
N CYS A 325 -3.21 27.17 1.55
CA CYS A 325 -4.29 26.17 1.51
C CYS A 325 -5.17 26.39 0.29
N ILE A 326 -5.22 25.41 -0.60
CA ILE A 326 -6.06 25.46 -1.81
C ILE A 326 -7.34 24.62 -1.61
N ASN A 327 -8.36 24.88 -2.45
CA ASN A 327 -9.63 24.12 -2.48
C ASN A 327 -10.35 24.03 -1.12
N ASN A 328 -10.38 25.10 -0.33
CA ASN A 328 -10.96 25.14 1.02
C ASN A 328 -10.35 24.13 2.02
N SER A 329 -9.16 23.61 1.74
CA SER A 329 -8.49 22.62 2.59
C SER A 329 -8.13 23.16 4.00
N ARG A 330 -8.08 24.49 4.17
CA ARG A 330 -7.86 25.13 5.47
C ARG A 330 -8.92 24.76 6.52
N VAL A 331 -10.17 24.58 6.10
CA VAL A 331 -11.27 24.16 6.98
C VAL A 331 -11.02 22.74 7.53
N LEU A 332 -10.42 21.88 6.72
CA LEU A 332 -10.09 20.50 7.13
C LEU A 332 -9.03 20.44 8.22
N ILE A 333 -7.97 21.24 8.12
CA ILE A 333 -6.93 21.29 9.16
C ILE A 333 -7.53 21.84 10.47
N ARG A 334 -8.34 22.91 10.39
CA ARG A 334 -9.05 23.45 11.56
C ARG A 334 -9.99 22.42 12.18
N GLY A 335 -10.74 21.69 11.36
CA GLY A 335 -11.63 20.61 11.81
C GLY A 335 -10.86 19.47 12.46
N VAL A 336 -9.64 19.14 12.02
CA VAL A 336 -8.74 18.19 12.67
C VAL A 336 -8.34 18.71 14.05
N THR A 337 -7.94 19.97 14.16
CA THR A 337 -7.54 20.59 15.43
C THR A 337 -8.71 20.64 16.43
N GLU A 338 -9.93 20.92 15.96
CA GLU A 338 -11.12 20.98 16.81
C GLU A 338 -11.70 19.61 17.18
N GLN A 339 -11.59 18.60 16.29
CA GLN A 339 -12.11 17.23 16.50
C GLN A 339 -11.10 16.31 17.16
N MET A 340 -9.79 16.59 17.10
CA MET A 340 -8.72 15.78 17.64
C MET A 340 -8.26 16.17 19.04
N LEU A 341 -8.86 17.15 19.68
CA LEU A 341 -8.86 17.20 21.13
C LEU A 341 -9.96 16.25 21.63
N PRO A 342 -9.69 14.93 21.78
CA PRO A 342 -10.66 14.11 22.46
C PRO A 342 -10.76 14.72 23.84
N LYS A 343 -11.94 15.15 24.21
CA LYS A 343 -12.21 15.42 25.61
C LYS A 343 -11.92 14.09 26.30
N VAL A 344 -10.81 14.02 27.02
CA VAL A 344 -10.54 12.92 27.94
C VAL A 344 -11.70 12.99 28.93
N VAL A 345 -12.70 12.16 28.68
CA VAL A 345 -13.94 12.19 29.48
C VAL A 345 -13.75 11.36 30.73
N PHE A 346 -12.77 10.45 30.71
CA PHE A 346 -12.56 9.46 31.78
C PHE A 346 -11.07 9.42 32.17
N GLU A 347 -10.83 9.19 33.48
CA GLU A 347 -9.51 9.06 34.08
C GLU A 347 -9.27 7.60 34.53
N VAL A 348 -8.03 7.28 34.89
CA VAL A 348 -7.69 5.99 35.48
C VAL A 348 -8.46 5.81 36.79
N GLY A 349 -9.13 4.68 36.96
CA GLY A 349 -10.02 4.38 38.07
C GLY A 349 -11.49 4.69 37.80
N ASP A 350 -11.84 5.38 36.72
CA ASP A 350 -13.24 5.62 36.37
C ASP A 350 -13.93 4.31 35.96
N LYS A 351 -15.15 4.10 36.51
CA LYS A 351 -16.01 3.00 36.10
C LYS A 351 -16.83 3.40 34.88
N VAL A 352 -16.75 2.58 33.85
CA VAL A 352 -17.38 2.84 32.56
C VAL A 352 -18.22 1.65 32.12
N ARG A 353 -19.25 1.92 31.32
CA ARG A 353 -20.12 0.91 30.71
C ARG A 353 -20.02 0.99 29.20
N HIS A 354 -19.64 -0.12 28.59
CA HIS A 354 -19.61 -0.28 27.13
C HIS A 354 -20.79 -1.16 26.69
N LYS A 355 -21.44 -0.79 25.57
CA LYS A 355 -22.65 -1.46 25.07
C LYS A 355 -22.47 -2.97 24.83
N VAL A 356 -21.27 -3.37 24.41
CA VAL A 356 -20.94 -4.77 24.06
C VAL A 356 -20.20 -5.49 25.20
N PHE A 357 -19.27 -4.79 25.90
CA PHE A 357 -18.38 -5.42 26.89
C PHE A 357 -18.85 -5.30 28.33
N GLY A 358 -19.94 -4.57 28.58
CA GLY A 358 -20.48 -4.38 29.92
C GLY A 358 -19.72 -3.36 30.74
N THR A 359 -19.76 -3.51 32.07
CA THR A 359 -19.09 -2.63 33.03
C THR A 359 -17.62 -2.98 33.16
N GLY A 360 -16.77 -1.96 33.27
CA GLY A 360 -15.33 -2.09 33.45
C GLY A 360 -14.73 -0.86 34.12
N GLU A 361 -13.46 -0.96 34.49
CA GLU A 361 -12.67 0.13 35.09
C GLU A 361 -11.52 0.50 34.16
N ILE A 362 -11.27 1.79 34.00
CA ILE A 362 -10.16 2.30 33.21
C ILE A 362 -8.87 2.11 33.98
N VAL A 363 -8.01 1.23 33.50
CA VAL A 363 -6.72 0.93 34.12
C VAL A 363 -5.56 1.77 33.55
N LYS A 364 -5.73 2.28 32.31
CA LYS A 364 -4.74 3.16 31.67
C LYS A 364 -5.43 4.10 30.69
N VAL A 365 -4.98 5.35 30.68
CA VAL A 365 -5.36 6.36 29.70
C VAL A 365 -4.13 6.71 28.88
N ASP A 366 -4.14 6.37 27.62
CA ASP A 366 -3.08 6.70 26.68
C ASP A 366 -3.53 7.89 25.83
N LYS A 367 -3.00 9.07 26.17
CA LYS A 367 -3.35 10.33 25.49
C LYS A 367 -2.77 10.44 24.09
N VAL A 368 -1.73 9.67 23.80
CA VAL A 368 -1.03 9.68 22.50
C VAL A 368 -1.76 8.81 21.50
N THR A 369 -2.01 7.56 21.84
CA THR A 369 -2.81 6.66 21.01
C THR A 369 -4.30 6.91 21.11
N GLN A 370 -4.73 7.86 21.96
CA GLN A 370 -6.11 8.24 22.24
C GLN A 370 -6.97 7.03 22.60
N THR A 371 -6.45 6.20 23.50
CA THR A 371 -7.11 4.96 23.91
C THR A 371 -7.23 4.86 25.43
N TYR A 372 -8.32 4.20 25.85
CA TYR A 372 -8.49 3.67 27.19
C TYR A 372 -8.10 2.20 27.20
N GLU A 373 -7.34 1.77 28.18
CA GLU A 373 -7.20 0.36 28.51
C GLU A 373 -8.16 0.06 29.65
N ILE A 374 -9.13 -0.83 29.42
CA ILE A 374 -10.26 -1.06 30.32
C ILE A 374 -10.26 -2.52 30.74
N GLN A 375 -10.33 -2.75 32.06
CA GLN A 375 -10.58 -4.06 32.65
C GLN A 375 -12.08 -4.24 32.81
N PHE A 376 -12.70 -5.03 31.93
CA PHE A 376 -14.13 -5.35 32.03
C PHE A 376 -14.38 -6.52 33.01
N GLU A 377 -15.49 -6.46 33.76
CA GLU A 377 -15.84 -7.45 34.80
C GLU A 377 -15.98 -8.86 34.21
N ASN A 378 -16.50 -8.96 32.99
CA ASN A 378 -16.82 -10.23 32.33
C ASN A 378 -15.78 -10.71 31.33
N ILE A 379 -14.60 -10.05 31.25
CA ILE A 379 -13.56 -10.38 30.28
C ILE A 379 -12.24 -10.61 31.00
N ARG A 380 -11.57 -11.73 30.69
CA ARG A 380 -10.20 -11.97 31.17
C ARG A 380 -9.22 -11.06 30.42
N GLY A 381 -8.48 -10.24 31.18
CA GLY A 381 -7.52 -9.27 30.64
C GLY A 381 -8.17 -7.95 30.23
N THR A 382 -7.33 -6.97 29.91
CA THR A 382 -7.76 -5.63 29.51
C THR A 382 -8.15 -5.54 28.03
N ARG A 383 -9.00 -4.57 27.68
CA ARG A 383 -9.34 -4.22 26.32
C ARG A 383 -8.96 -2.78 26.04
N ARG A 384 -8.33 -2.55 24.89
CA ARG A 384 -8.00 -1.20 24.44
C ARG A 384 -9.12 -0.67 23.54
N LEU A 385 -9.73 0.44 23.96
CA LEU A 385 -10.78 1.13 23.22
C LEU A 385 -10.35 2.57 22.96
N MET A 386 -10.71 3.08 21.78
CA MET A 386 -10.45 4.48 21.42
C MET A 386 -11.22 5.43 22.35
N PHE A 387 -10.73 6.65 22.58
CA PHE A 387 -11.42 7.70 23.36
C PHE A 387 -12.83 8.01 22.86
N ARG A 388 -13.07 7.78 21.57
CA ARG A 388 -14.39 7.93 20.94
C ARG A 388 -15.33 6.74 21.12
N ALA A 389 -14.93 5.67 21.81
CA ALA A 389 -15.83 4.57 22.09
C ALA A 389 -17.01 5.11 22.92
N GLU A 390 -18.22 4.61 22.63
CA GLU A 390 -19.42 4.97 23.39
C GLU A 390 -19.34 4.34 24.80
N LEU A 391 -18.73 5.08 25.71
CA LEU A 391 -18.61 4.72 27.11
C LEU A 391 -19.54 5.60 27.93
N GLY A 392 -20.43 5.00 28.70
CA GLY A 392 -21.23 5.66 29.73
C GLY A 392 -20.49 5.65 31.06
N ARG A 393 -20.70 6.63 31.92
CA ARG A 393 -20.31 6.55 33.34
C ARG A 393 -21.22 5.59 34.06
N CYS A 394 -20.65 4.76 34.94
CA CYS A 394 -21.45 3.90 35.87
C CYS A 394 -21.85 4.65 37.11
#